data_bfed6a3e9ff63396657dd8bae90742b9
#
_entry.id   bfed6a3e9ff63396657dd8bae90742b9
#
_cell.length_a   1.000
_cell.length_b   1.000
_cell.length_c   1.000
_cell.angle_alpha   90.00
_cell.angle_beta   90.00
_cell.angle_gamma   90.00
#
_symmetry.space_group_name_H-M   'P 1'
#
loop_
_entity.id
_entity.type
_entity.pdbx_description
1 polymer ?
#
loop_
_entity_poly.entity_id
_entity_poly.type
_entity_poly.pdbx_seq_one_letter_code
_entity_poly.pdbx_strand_id
1 'polypeptide(L)'
;DNHHIEHFVEAAEKEMPRIFSPNSSKSISNFSGLENFAILPDSNFTMIGERTNVTGSLKFARLIKEENYEEALEVALEQVQNGANIIDVNMDEGLLNSETCMSRFLNLIAAEPDISKVPIMIDSSKWSVIQSGLKSVQGKAIVNSISLKEGEEDFIKKATEILDYGAAVIVMAFDEKGQAETVERKVEICKRAYDILTEELSFDPSDIIFDPN
;
A
#
# COMPACT_ATOMS: atom_id res chain seq x y z
N ASP A 1 -6.80 23.50 -26.58
CA ASP A 1 -5.77 24.42 -27.03
C ASP A 1 -5.49 25.49 -25.97
N ASN A 2 -4.53 26.40 -26.22
CA ASN A 2 -4.12 27.41 -25.26
C ASN A 2 -5.26 28.36 -24.84
N HIS A 3 -6.19 28.67 -25.74
CA HIS A 3 -7.34 29.51 -25.43
C HIS A 3 -8.29 28.88 -24.40
N HIS A 4 -8.48 27.58 -24.44
CA HIS A 4 -9.28 26.91 -23.42
C HIS A 4 -8.65 27.00 -22.04
N ILE A 5 -7.31 26.82 -21.96
CA ILE A 5 -6.59 26.96 -20.69
C ILE A 5 -6.65 28.40 -20.16
N GLU A 6 -6.47 29.38 -21.04
CA GLU A 6 -6.55 30.80 -20.69
C GLU A 6 -7.94 31.16 -20.09
N HIS A 7 -9.02 30.69 -20.70
CA HIS A 7 -10.37 30.87 -20.15
C HIS A 7 -10.60 30.14 -18.83
N PHE A 8 -10.01 28.95 -18.63
CA PHE A 8 -10.06 28.29 -17.33
C PHE A 8 -9.34 29.07 -16.24
N VAL A 9 -8.16 29.62 -16.53
CA VAL A 9 -7.41 30.48 -15.60
C VAL A 9 -8.21 31.74 -15.26
N GLU A 10 -8.73 32.46 -16.27
CA GLU A 10 -9.54 33.64 -16.06
C GLU A 10 -10.83 33.38 -15.24
N ALA A 11 -11.44 32.22 -15.42
CA ALA A 11 -12.61 31.82 -14.64
C ALA A 11 -12.23 31.50 -13.19
N ALA A 12 -11.13 30.75 -13.00
CA ALA A 12 -10.66 30.34 -11.68
C ALA A 12 -10.17 31.52 -10.82
N GLU A 13 -9.55 32.54 -11.44
CA GLU A 13 -9.08 33.75 -10.74
C GLU A 13 -10.21 34.57 -10.12
N LYS A 14 -11.43 34.44 -10.63
CA LYS A 14 -12.62 35.15 -10.15
C LYS A 14 -13.34 34.42 -9.01
N GLU A 15 -12.96 33.17 -8.74
CA GLU A 15 -13.62 32.33 -7.75
C GLU A 15 -12.75 32.17 -6.48
N MET A 16 -13.42 32.12 -5.34
CA MET A 16 -12.72 31.81 -4.09
C MET A 16 -12.47 30.31 -3.99
N PRO A 17 -11.26 29.89 -3.58
CA PRO A 17 -11.00 28.47 -3.34
C PRO A 17 -12.01 27.87 -2.36
N ARG A 18 -12.43 26.64 -2.62
CA ARG A 18 -13.31 25.91 -1.72
C ARG A 18 -12.64 25.76 -0.34
N ILE A 19 -13.32 26.26 0.69
CA ILE A 19 -12.89 26.03 2.06
C ILE A 19 -13.22 24.58 2.42
N PHE A 20 -12.19 23.79 2.70
CA PHE A 20 -12.36 22.45 3.24
C PHE A 20 -12.80 22.58 4.71
N SER A 21 -14.05 22.24 5.01
CA SER A 21 -14.42 21.94 6.37
C SER A 21 -13.89 20.54 6.70
N PRO A 22 -13.04 20.36 7.74
CA PRO A 22 -12.69 19.02 8.13
C PRO A 22 -13.98 18.28 8.46
N ASN A 23 -14.27 17.24 7.68
CA ASN A 23 -15.42 16.39 7.96
C ASN A 23 -15.25 15.79 9.36
N SER A 24 -16.18 16.06 10.24
CA SER A 24 -16.29 15.42 11.58
C SER A 24 -16.79 13.96 11.49
N SER A 25 -16.89 13.40 10.29
CA SER A 25 -17.18 11.98 10.10
C SER A 25 -15.99 11.15 10.58
N LYS A 26 -16.27 10.09 11.34
CA LYS A 26 -15.25 9.13 11.73
C LYS A 26 -14.48 8.71 10.48
N SER A 27 -13.17 8.82 10.54
CA SER A 27 -12.29 8.34 9.48
C SER A 27 -12.51 6.84 9.30
N ILE A 28 -12.78 6.42 8.09
CA ILE A 28 -13.01 5.01 7.71
C ILE A 28 -11.86 4.60 6.82
N SER A 29 -11.25 3.45 7.12
CA SER A 29 -10.21 2.90 6.27
C SER A 29 -10.78 2.56 4.89
N ASN A 30 -10.25 3.22 3.88
CA ASN A 30 -10.65 3.03 2.48
C ASN A 30 -9.42 2.73 1.64
N PHE A 31 -9.51 1.66 0.87
CA PHE A 31 -8.53 1.26 -0.12
C PHE A 31 -9.21 1.08 -1.46
N SER A 32 -8.47 1.05 -2.54
CA SER A 32 -9.10 0.84 -3.85
C SER A 32 -8.13 0.20 -4.86
N GLY A 33 -8.69 -0.71 -5.65
CA GLY A 33 -8.25 -0.97 -6.99
C GLY A 33 -9.12 -0.15 -7.94
N LEU A 34 -9.77 -0.78 -8.92
CA LEU A 34 -10.83 -0.16 -9.73
C LEU A 34 -12.11 0.03 -8.91
N GLU A 35 -12.33 -0.79 -7.88
CA GLU A 35 -13.45 -0.68 -6.96
C GLU A 35 -12.97 -0.18 -5.60
N ASN A 36 -13.86 0.53 -4.90
CA ASN A 36 -13.58 0.99 -3.54
C ASN A 36 -13.79 -0.16 -2.55
N PHE A 37 -12.85 -0.33 -1.64
CA PHE A 37 -12.95 -1.25 -0.50
C PHE A 37 -12.86 -0.47 0.80
N ALA A 38 -13.95 -0.42 1.56
CA ALA A 38 -14.06 0.28 2.83
C ALA A 38 -14.20 -0.72 3.99
N ILE A 39 -13.43 -0.50 5.07
CA ILE A 39 -13.58 -1.25 6.32
C ILE A 39 -14.54 -0.48 7.22
N LEU A 40 -15.79 -0.92 7.27
CA LEU A 40 -16.84 -0.31 8.07
C LEU A 40 -16.87 -0.94 9.48
N PRO A 41 -17.50 -0.29 10.48
CA PRO A 41 -17.59 -0.84 11.84
C PRO A 41 -18.29 -2.20 11.93
N ASP A 42 -19.12 -2.53 10.95
CA ASP A 42 -19.85 -3.80 10.82
C ASP A 42 -19.27 -4.74 9.75
N SER A 43 -18.12 -4.39 9.18
CA SER A 43 -17.42 -5.24 8.22
C SER A 43 -16.97 -6.54 8.87
N ASN A 44 -17.05 -7.63 8.10
CA ASN A 44 -16.44 -8.91 8.46
C ASN A 44 -14.91 -8.85 8.38
N PHE A 45 -14.26 -9.96 8.71
CA PHE A 45 -12.83 -10.13 8.59
C PHE A 45 -12.35 -9.81 7.17
N THR A 46 -11.31 -8.97 7.07
CA THR A 46 -10.68 -8.61 5.78
C THR A 46 -9.66 -9.68 5.39
N MET A 47 -9.91 -10.35 4.27
CA MET A 47 -9.02 -11.38 3.76
C MET A 47 -7.97 -10.79 2.84
N ILE A 48 -6.70 -10.95 3.19
CA ILE A 48 -5.55 -10.62 2.34
C ILE A 48 -5.05 -11.90 1.68
N GLY A 49 -5.00 -11.92 0.36
CA GLY A 49 -4.49 -13.05 -0.41
C GLY A 49 -2.98 -12.96 -0.56
N GLU A 50 -2.23 -13.97 -0.10
CA GLU A 50 -0.76 -13.99 -0.08
C GLU A 50 -0.15 -15.02 -1.04
N ARG A 51 -0.90 -15.50 -2.05
CA ARG A 51 -0.38 -16.47 -3.01
C ARG A 51 0.45 -15.84 -4.13
N THR A 52 0.40 -14.52 -4.28
CA THR A 52 1.24 -13.71 -5.17
C THR A 52 2.51 -13.19 -4.48
N ASN A 53 2.98 -13.95 -3.52
CA ASN A 53 4.18 -13.68 -2.73
C ASN A 53 5.22 -14.77 -3.00
N VAL A 54 6.39 -14.40 -3.56
CA VAL A 54 7.45 -15.36 -3.92
C VAL A 54 8.09 -16.05 -2.72
N THR A 55 8.01 -15.45 -1.53
CA THR A 55 8.52 -16.05 -0.30
C THR A 55 7.51 -17.04 0.31
N GLY A 56 6.22 -16.79 0.10
CA GLY A 56 5.11 -17.58 0.67
C GLY A 56 4.53 -18.64 -0.27
N SER A 57 4.83 -18.60 -1.57
CA SER A 57 4.26 -19.49 -2.60
C SER A 57 5.31 -20.04 -3.55
N LEU A 58 5.66 -21.32 -3.39
CA LEU A 58 6.60 -22.01 -4.28
C LEU A 58 6.11 -22.03 -5.74
N LYS A 59 4.79 -22.17 -5.97
CA LYS A 59 4.19 -22.11 -7.32
C LYS A 59 4.47 -20.75 -7.93
N PHE A 60 4.12 -19.67 -7.23
CA PHE A 60 4.28 -18.30 -7.73
C PHE A 60 5.77 -17.95 -7.96
N ALA A 61 6.65 -18.29 -6.98
CA ALA A 61 8.09 -18.09 -7.13
C ALA A 61 8.67 -18.75 -8.39
N ARG A 62 8.25 -19.99 -8.70
CA ARG A 62 8.64 -20.69 -9.91
C ARG A 62 8.16 -19.95 -11.17
N LEU A 63 6.90 -19.56 -11.21
CA LEU A 63 6.30 -18.87 -12.36
C LEU A 63 7.03 -17.55 -12.67
N ILE A 64 7.35 -16.77 -11.64
CA ILE A 64 8.09 -15.51 -11.82
C ILE A 64 9.51 -15.77 -12.32
N LYS A 65 10.21 -16.78 -11.79
CA LYS A 65 11.56 -17.19 -12.27
C LYS A 65 11.57 -17.66 -13.71
N GLU A 66 10.53 -18.36 -14.14
CA GLU A 66 10.33 -18.84 -15.50
C GLU A 66 9.76 -17.78 -16.46
N GLU A 67 9.54 -16.56 -15.95
CA GLU A 67 8.85 -15.46 -16.65
C GLU A 67 7.46 -15.82 -17.19
N ASN A 68 6.81 -16.81 -16.61
CA ASN A 68 5.45 -17.23 -16.95
C ASN A 68 4.40 -16.36 -16.26
N TYR A 69 4.31 -15.12 -16.70
CA TYR A 69 3.40 -14.13 -16.10
C TYR A 69 1.93 -14.43 -16.40
N GLU A 70 1.61 -15.17 -17.45
CA GLU A 70 0.24 -15.56 -17.76
C GLU A 70 -0.33 -16.46 -16.65
N GLU A 71 0.36 -17.54 -16.30
CA GLU A 71 -0.04 -18.38 -15.17
C GLU A 71 0.09 -17.67 -13.81
N ALA A 72 1.02 -16.72 -13.69
CA ALA A 72 1.13 -15.91 -12.46
C ALA A 72 -0.11 -15.01 -12.24
N LEU A 73 -0.69 -14.47 -13.32
CA LEU A 73 -1.97 -13.74 -13.27
C LEU A 73 -3.14 -14.64 -12.85
N GLU A 74 -3.15 -15.90 -13.30
CA GLU A 74 -4.16 -16.86 -12.85
C GLU A 74 -4.10 -17.07 -11.33
N VAL A 75 -2.90 -17.09 -10.73
CA VAL A 75 -2.75 -17.17 -9.27
C VAL A 75 -3.38 -15.96 -8.57
N ALA A 76 -3.23 -14.77 -9.14
CA ALA A 76 -3.87 -13.55 -8.62
C ALA A 76 -5.40 -13.63 -8.76
N LEU A 77 -5.88 -14.04 -9.94
CA LEU A 77 -7.31 -14.19 -10.22
C LEU A 77 -7.99 -15.20 -9.29
N GLU A 78 -7.36 -16.36 -9.07
CA GLU A 78 -7.87 -17.37 -8.14
C GLU A 78 -8.09 -16.80 -6.74
N GLN A 79 -7.19 -15.95 -6.24
CA GLN A 79 -7.33 -15.33 -4.92
C GLN A 79 -8.57 -14.41 -4.86
N VAL A 80 -8.78 -13.57 -5.87
CA VAL A 80 -9.96 -12.69 -5.95
C VAL A 80 -11.24 -13.50 -6.02
N GLN A 81 -11.29 -14.53 -6.87
CA GLN A 81 -12.44 -15.41 -7.02
C GLN A 81 -12.77 -16.18 -5.74
N ASN A 82 -11.75 -16.49 -4.92
CA ASN A 82 -11.91 -17.15 -3.62
C ASN A 82 -12.15 -16.17 -2.47
N GLY A 83 -12.40 -14.89 -2.76
CA GLY A 83 -12.88 -13.91 -1.79
C GLY A 83 -11.80 -13.07 -1.12
N ALA A 84 -10.58 -13.00 -1.67
CA ALA A 84 -9.59 -12.05 -1.21
C ALA A 84 -10.10 -10.61 -1.42
N ASN A 85 -10.06 -9.82 -0.37
CA ASN A 85 -10.44 -8.41 -0.41
C ASN A 85 -9.26 -7.52 -0.85
N ILE A 86 -8.04 -7.98 -0.61
CA ILE A 86 -6.76 -7.33 -0.92
C ILE A 86 -5.83 -8.43 -1.43
N ILE A 87 -4.95 -8.10 -2.38
CA ILE A 87 -3.89 -9.02 -2.82
C ILE A 87 -2.53 -8.47 -2.42
N ASP A 88 -1.77 -9.27 -1.67
CA ASP A 88 -0.37 -9.01 -1.36
C ASP A 88 0.53 -9.47 -2.51
N VAL A 89 1.42 -8.59 -2.95
CA VAL A 89 2.39 -8.86 -4.01
C VAL A 89 3.80 -8.66 -3.50
N ASN A 90 4.57 -9.74 -3.48
CA ASN A 90 5.97 -9.75 -3.08
C ASN A 90 6.85 -10.41 -4.14
N MET A 91 7.95 -9.73 -4.50
CA MET A 91 8.95 -10.19 -5.48
C MET A 91 10.35 -10.33 -4.88
N ASP A 92 10.47 -10.49 -3.55
CA ASP A 92 11.73 -10.58 -2.82
C ASP A 92 12.38 -11.96 -2.98
N GLU A 93 13.06 -12.15 -4.10
CA GLU A 93 13.83 -13.35 -4.38
C GLU A 93 15.24 -12.97 -4.87
N GLY A 94 16.26 -13.63 -4.29
CA GLY A 94 17.66 -13.20 -4.44
C GLY A 94 18.25 -13.27 -5.86
N LEU A 95 17.63 -14.03 -6.77
CA LEU A 95 18.07 -14.17 -8.16
C LEU A 95 17.25 -13.33 -9.15
N LEU A 96 16.21 -12.63 -8.68
CA LEU A 96 15.35 -11.78 -9.50
C LEU A 96 15.76 -10.31 -9.42
N ASN A 97 15.52 -9.58 -10.51
CA ASN A 97 15.42 -8.13 -10.44
C ASN A 97 14.02 -7.78 -9.91
N SER A 98 13.90 -7.70 -8.58
CA SER A 98 12.62 -7.55 -7.89
C SER A 98 11.88 -6.27 -8.31
N GLU A 99 12.58 -5.16 -8.56
CA GLU A 99 12.00 -3.89 -9.02
C GLU A 99 11.31 -4.07 -10.38
N THR A 100 12.00 -4.70 -11.33
CA THR A 100 11.46 -4.96 -12.66
C THR A 100 10.29 -5.95 -12.61
N CYS A 101 10.41 -7.02 -11.82
CA CYS A 101 9.36 -8.02 -11.66
C CYS A 101 8.10 -7.40 -11.04
N MET A 102 8.26 -6.58 -9.99
CA MET A 102 7.16 -5.87 -9.33
C MET A 102 6.43 -4.97 -10.32
N SER A 103 7.13 -4.07 -11.01
CA SER A 103 6.52 -3.17 -11.98
C SER A 103 5.84 -3.94 -13.12
N ARG A 104 6.48 -4.98 -13.66
CA ARG A 104 5.91 -5.77 -14.75
C ARG A 104 4.63 -6.48 -14.33
N PHE A 105 4.63 -7.14 -13.19
CA PHE A 105 3.47 -7.87 -12.70
C PHE A 105 2.30 -6.96 -12.36
N LEU A 106 2.54 -5.82 -11.69
CA LEU A 106 1.51 -4.85 -11.38
C LEU A 106 0.90 -4.20 -12.63
N ASN A 107 1.71 -3.91 -13.65
CA ASN A 107 1.21 -3.42 -14.93
C ASN A 107 0.34 -4.46 -15.66
N LEU A 108 0.67 -5.75 -15.56
CA LEU A 108 -0.17 -6.82 -16.09
C LEU A 108 -1.48 -6.96 -15.31
N ILE A 109 -1.44 -6.91 -13.98
CA ILE A 109 -2.65 -6.87 -13.13
C ILE A 109 -3.56 -5.71 -13.54
N ALA A 110 -2.99 -4.52 -13.78
CA ALA A 110 -3.76 -3.33 -14.14
C ALA A 110 -4.54 -3.49 -15.46
N ALA A 111 -4.10 -4.39 -16.35
CA ALA A 111 -4.79 -4.72 -17.60
C ALA A 111 -5.92 -5.75 -17.42
N GLU A 112 -6.03 -6.38 -16.23
CA GLU A 112 -7.00 -7.43 -15.92
C GLU A 112 -8.07 -6.93 -14.94
N PRO A 113 -9.24 -6.44 -15.39
CA PRO A 113 -10.26 -5.85 -14.54
C PRO A 113 -10.75 -6.77 -13.42
N ASP A 114 -10.82 -8.07 -13.65
CA ASP A 114 -11.25 -9.06 -12.67
C ASP A 114 -10.27 -9.23 -11.50
N ILE A 115 -9.01 -8.85 -11.69
CA ILE A 115 -7.99 -8.85 -10.65
C ILE A 115 -7.85 -7.45 -10.06
N SER A 116 -7.69 -6.44 -10.91
CA SER A 116 -7.40 -5.05 -10.51
C SER A 116 -8.55 -4.34 -9.80
N LYS A 117 -9.74 -4.96 -9.71
CA LYS A 117 -10.87 -4.43 -8.93
C LYS A 117 -10.56 -4.32 -7.44
N VAL A 118 -9.75 -5.23 -6.88
CA VAL A 118 -9.34 -5.19 -5.47
C VAL A 118 -8.06 -4.35 -5.26
N PRO A 119 -7.88 -3.73 -4.08
CA PRO A 119 -6.64 -3.03 -3.77
C PRO A 119 -5.45 -3.97 -3.68
N ILE A 120 -4.28 -3.44 -4.00
CA ILE A 120 -2.99 -4.15 -3.94
C ILE A 120 -2.24 -3.73 -2.68
N MET A 121 -1.66 -4.73 -2.00
CA MET A 121 -0.66 -4.54 -0.97
C MET A 121 0.71 -4.79 -1.58
N ILE A 122 1.58 -3.78 -1.55
CA ILE A 122 2.94 -3.85 -2.07
C ILE A 122 3.85 -4.28 -0.93
N ASP A 123 4.37 -5.50 -1.01
CA ASP A 123 5.21 -6.08 0.03
C ASP A 123 6.66 -6.24 -0.46
N SER A 124 7.59 -5.67 0.28
CA SER A 124 9.01 -5.92 0.09
C SER A 124 9.85 -5.47 1.28
N SER A 125 10.92 -6.21 1.54
CA SER A 125 11.99 -5.80 2.47
C SER A 125 12.91 -4.70 1.89
N LYS A 126 12.84 -4.44 0.57
CA LYS A 126 13.67 -3.45 -0.13
C LYS A 126 12.84 -2.23 -0.51
N TRP A 127 13.26 -1.06 -0.04
CA TRP A 127 12.55 0.17 -0.32
C TRP A 127 12.43 0.48 -1.82
N SER A 128 13.48 0.21 -2.61
CA SER A 128 13.47 0.41 -4.06
C SER A 128 12.38 -0.42 -4.78
N VAL A 129 12.04 -1.59 -4.26
CA VAL A 129 10.96 -2.44 -4.78
C VAL A 129 9.60 -1.84 -4.43
N ILE A 130 9.42 -1.34 -3.18
CA ILE A 130 8.22 -0.60 -2.77
C ILE A 130 8.00 0.60 -3.70
N GLN A 131 9.03 1.41 -3.95
CA GLN A 131 8.97 2.56 -4.87
C GLN A 131 8.55 2.15 -6.28
N SER A 132 9.08 1.04 -6.79
CA SER A 132 8.72 0.52 -8.10
C SER A 132 7.24 0.08 -8.14
N GLY A 133 6.76 -0.53 -7.06
CA GLY A 133 5.37 -0.90 -6.89
C GLY A 133 4.44 0.31 -6.83
N LEU A 134 4.76 1.31 -6.00
CA LEU A 134 3.98 2.55 -5.88
C LEU A 134 3.84 3.31 -7.20
N LYS A 135 4.86 3.28 -8.06
CA LYS A 135 4.82 3.89 -9.40
C LYS A 135 3.97 3.11 -10.41
N SER A 136 3.69 1.84 -10.15
CA SER A 136 3.04 0.92 -11.08
C SER A 136 1.61 0.55 -10.69
N VAL A 137 1.24 0.75 -9.42
CA VAL A 137 -0.09 0.40 -8.91
C VAL A 137 -1.09 1.51 -9.19
N GLN A 138 -2.36 1.14 -9.34
CA GLN A 138 -3.48 2.06 -9.47
C GLN A 138 -4.39 2.00 -8.25
N GLY A 139 -5.12 3.10 -8.01
CA GLY A 139 -5.98 3.22 -6.83
C GLY A 139 -5.20 3.55 -5.56
N LYS A 140 -5.81 3.26 -4.41
CA LYS A 140 -5.20 3.47 -3.10
C LYS A 140 -4.64 2.15 -2.57
N ALA A 141 -3.36 1.95 -2.77
CA ALA A 141 -2.61 0.77 -2.35
C ALA A 141 -2.26 0.81 -0.84
N ILE A 142 -1.71 -0.29 -0.36
CA ILE A 142 -1.17 -0.43 0.99
C ILE A 142 0.31 -0.80 0.85
N VAL A 143 1.17 -0.16 1.61
CA VAL A 143 2.59 -0.51 1.69
C VAL A 143 2.83 -1.44 2.86
N ASN A 144 3.46 -2.57 2.62
CA ASN A 144 3.88 -3.56 3.60
C ASN A 144 5.42 -3.69 3.54
N SER A 145 6.18 -3.14 4.44
CA SER A 145 5.84 -2.36 5.62
C SER A 145 6.96 -1.34 5.93
N ILE A 146 6.73 -0.46 6.88
CA ILE A 146 7.78 0.36 7.48
C ILE A 146 7.90 0.07 8.99
N SER A 147 9.00 0.44 9.59
CA SER A 147 9.23 0.32 11.02
C SER A 147 10.29 1.31 11.49
N LEU A 148 10.40 1.50 12.80
CA LEU A 148 11.43 2.32 13.44
C LEU A 148 12.79 1.60 13.59
N LYS A 149 12.97 0.44 12.94
CA LYS A 149 14.19 -0.37 13.05
C LYS A 149 15.45 0.38 12.65
N GLU A 150 15.39 1.18 11.60
CA GLU A 150 16.50 1.99 11.09
C GLU A 150 16.49 3.43 11.64
N GLY A 151 15.63 3.70 12.65
CA GLY A 151 15.48 5.01 13.30
C GLY A 151 14.37 5.89 12.71
N GLU A 152 14.10 7.02 13.39
CA GLU A 152 13.02 7.92 13.05
C GLU A 152 13.22 8.62 11.70
N GLU A 153 14.45 9.02 11.38
CA GLU A 153 14.72 9.74 10.12
C GLU A 153 14.39 8.89 8.89
N ASP A 154 14.77 7.62 8.88
CA ASP A 154 14.42 6.67 7.82
C ASP A 154 12.93 6.41 7.77
N PHE A 155 12.30 6.24 8.94
CA PHE A 155 10.86 6.05 9.07
C PHE A 155 10.07 7.23 8.50
N ILE A 156 10.39 8.46 8.88
CA ILE A 156 9.76 9.69 8.41
C ILE A 156 9.92 9.84 6.89
N LYS A 157 11.13 9.60 6.38
CA LYS A 157 11.41 9.67 4.94
C LYS A 157 10.52 8.71 4.14
N LYS A 158 10.45 7.44 4.57
CA LYS A 158 9.60 6.42 3.92
C LYS A 158 8.12 6.76 4.03
N ALA A 159 7.67 7.16 5.21
CA ALA A 159 6.28 7.54 5.44
C ALA A 159 5.86 8.75 4.60
N THR A 160 6.73 9.76 4.47
CA THR A 160 6.48 10.92 3.60
C THR A 160 6.29 10.50 2.14
N GLU A 161 7.15 9.61 1.65
CA GLU A 161 7.04 9.11 0.28
C GLU A 161 5.75 8.31 0.08
N ILE A 162 5.34 7.47 1.05
CA ILE A 162 4.05 6.75 1.00
C ILE A 162 2.88 7.73 0.94
N LEU A 163 2.92 8.78 1.75
CA LEU A 163 1.90 9.83 1.80
C LEU A 163 1.79 10.57 0.46
N ASP A 164 2.92 10.87 -0.19
CA ASP A 164 2.97 11.52 -1.51
C ASP A 164 2.28 10.68 -2.60
N TYR A 165 2.31 9.34 -2.47
CA TYR A 165 1.56 8.44 -3.35
C TYR A 165 0.10 8.24 -2.92
N GLY A 166 -0.31 8.76 -1.75
CA GLY A 166 -1.66 8.58 -1.20
C GLY A 166 -1.96 7.15 -0.78
N ALA A 167 -0.95 6.36 -0.48
CA ALA A 167 -1.10 4.97 -0.04
C ALA A 167 -1.28 4.87 1.48
N ALA A 168 -1.91 3.79 1.93
CA ALA A 168 -1.93 3.38 3.32
C ALA A 168 -0.67 2.60 3.69
N VAL A 169 -0.42 2.41 4.97
CA VAL A 169 0.83 1.81 5.45
C VAL A 169 0.62 0.79 6.56
N ILE A 170 1.34 -0.31 6.46
CA ILE A 170 1.54 -1.24 7.58
C ILE A 170 2.78 -0.81 8.36
N VAL A 171 2.64 -0.70 9.67
CA VAL A 171 3.72 -0.38 10.61
C VAL A 171 3.98 -1.59 11.49
N MET A 172 5.18 -2.15 11.40
CA MET A 172 5.61 -3.25 12.25
C MET A 172 6.12 -2.75 13.60
N ALA A 173 5.87 -3.52 14.66
CA ALA A 173 6.33 -3.23 16.03
C ALA A 173 7.83 -3.54 16.22
N PHE A 174 8.66 -2.92 15.41
CA PHE A 174 10.12 -2.94 15.49
C PHE A 174 10.67 -1.54 15.75
N ASP A 175 11.69 -1.44 16.57
CA ASP A 175 12.52 -0.23 16.72
C ASP A 175 14.01 -0.56 16.63
N GLU A 176 14.85 0.40 16.96
CA GLU A 176 16.31 0.30 16.92
C GLU A 176 16.87 -0.81 17.82
N LYS A 177 16.07 -1.28 18.78
CA LYS A 177 16.42 -2.39 19.70
C LYS A 177 15.94 -3.75 19.17
N GLY A 178 15.21 -3.77 18.06
CA GLY A 178 14.67 -4.97 17.44
C GLY A 178 13.16 -5.13 17.60
N GLN A 179 12.69 -6.34 17.37
CA GLN A 179 11.26 -6.72 17.46
C GLN A 179 10.76 -6.62 18.91
N ALA A 180 9.52 -6.15 19.05
CA ALA A 180 8.86 -6.11 20.34
C ALA A 180 8.35 -7.51 20.74
N GLU A 181 8.85 -8.02 21.87
CA GLU A 181 8.43 -9.33 22.39
C GLU A 181 7.30 -9.22 23.44
N THR A 182 7.25 -8.09 24.18
CA THR A 182 6.25 -7.87 25.23
C THR A 182 5.15 -6.91 24.79
N VAL A 183 3.99 -7.01 25.43
CA VAL A 183 2.83 -6.14 25.18
C VAL A 183 3.22 -4.67 25.37
N GLU A 184 3.94 -4.36 26.45
CA GLU A 184 4.37 -3.00 26.78
C GLU A 184 5.24 -2.41 25.66
N ARG A 185 6.19 -3.20 25.15
CA ARG A 185 7.06 -2.80 24.05
C ARG A 185 6.28 -2.61 22.73
N LYS A 186 5.34 -3.51 22.45
CA LYS A 186 4.48 -3.37 21.26
C LYS A 186 3.68 -2.06 21.31
N VAL A 187 3.06 -1.77 22.46
CA VAL A 187 2.31 -0.53 22.66
C VAL A 187 3.22 0.70 22.56
N GLU A 188 4.40 0.68 23.19
CA GLU A 188 5.36 1.77 23.15
C GLU A 188 5.79 2.11 21.71
N ILE A 189 6.20 1.10 20.93
CA ILE A 189 6.67 1.28 19.55
C ILE A 189 5.53 1.72 18.63
N CYS A 190 4.36 1.06 18.70
CA CYS A 190 3.22 1.43 17.88
C CYS A 190 2.74 2.85 18.20
N LYS A 191 2.73 3.23 19.49
CA LYS A 191 2.37 4.60 19.87
C LYS A 191 3.37 5.62 19.32
N ARG A 192 4.67 5.39 19.49
CA ARG A 192 5.71 6.28 18.94
C ARG A 192 5.56 6.45 17.44
N ALA A 193 5.38 5.36 16.70
CA ALA A 193 5.15 5.41 15.26
C ALA A 193 3.86 6.15 14.90
N TYR A 194 2.78 5.93 15.65
CA TYR A 194 1.50 6.63 15.45
C TYR A 194 1.64 8.14 15.66
N ASP A 195 2.30 8.55 16.75
CA ASP A 195 2.49 9.97 17.08
C ASP A 195 3.29 10.67 15.95
N ILE A 196 4.38 10.05 15.45
CA ILE A 196 5.15 10.59 14.32
C ILE A 196 4.27 10.72 13.07
N LEU A 197 3.55 9.67 12.70
CA LEU A 197 2.72 9.67 11.48
C LEU A 197 1.61 10.72 11.53
N THR A 198 0.92 10.85 12.67
CA THR A 198 -0.26 11.71 12.78
C THR A 198 0.09 13.15 13.15
N GLU A 199 1.05 13.37 14.07
CA GLU A 199 1.37 14.71 14.59
C GLU A 199 2.41 15.44 13.71
N GLU A 200 3.38 14.72 13.16
CA GLU A 200 4.42 15.34 12.35
C GLU A 200 4.11 15.32 10.84
N LEU A 201 3.55 14.21 10.33
CA LEU A 201 3.32 14.03 8.90
C LEU A 201 1.86 14.23 8.47
N SER A 202 0.94 14.42 9.42
CA SER A 202 -0.51 14.56 9.15
C SER A 202 -1.11 13.36 8.40
N PHE A 203 -0.59 12.15 8.64
CA PHE A 203 -1.17 10.92 8.12
C PHE A 203 -2.58 10.72 8.67
N ASP A 204 -3.52 10.32 7.82
CA ASP A 204 -4.86 9.98 8.30
C ASP A 204 -4.77 8.70 9.17
N PRO A 205 -5.26 8.71 10.42
CA PRO A 205 -5.27 7.52 11.27
C PRO A 205 -5.91 6.28 10.63
N SER A 206 -6.87 6.47 9.72
CA SER A 206 -7.54 5.36 9.02
C SER A 206 -6.66 4.66 7.97
N ASP A 207 -5.53 5.26 7.62
CA ASP A 207 -4.58 4.72 6.66
C ASP A 207 -3.39 4.03 7.34
N ILE A 208 -3.40 3.94 8.67
CA ILE A 208 -2.35 3.29 9.46
C ILE A 208 -2.86 1.92 9.92
N ILE A 209 -2.12 0.88 9.58
CA ILE A 209 -2.38 -0.50 10.00
C ILE A 209 -1.19 -0.95 10.83
N PHE A 210 -1.43 -1.48 12.03
CA PHE A 210 -0.37 -2.01 12.87
C PHE A 210 -0.25 -3.52 12.73
N ASP A 211 0.97 -4.00 12.49
CA ASP A 211 1.36 -5.38 12.66
C ASP A 211 2.20 -5.49 13.95
N PRO A 212 1.58 -5.96 15.04
CA PRO A 212 2.27 -6.11 16.32
C PRO A 212 3.18 -7.34 16.35
N ASN A 213 3.09 -8.23 15.33
CA ASN A 213 3.93 -9.39 15.09
C ASN A 213 3.82 -10.48 16.15
#